data_75c27a21968c472c7f14c53f4f2b26f5
#
_entry.id   75c27a21968c472c7f14c53f4f2b26f5
#
_cell.length_a   1.000
_cell.length_b   1.000
_cell.length_c   1.000
_cell.angle_alpha   90.00
_cell.angle_beta   90.00
_cell.angle_gamma   90.00
#
_symmetry.space_group_name_H-M   'P 1'
#
loop_
_entity.id
_entity.type
_entity.pdbx_description
1 polymer ?
#
loop_
_entity_poly.entity_id
_entity_poly.type
_entity_poly.pdbx_seq_one_letter_code
_entity_poly.pdbx_strand_id
1 'polypeptide(L)'
;MLWAACADRRIHTVASDDFTIPFDAKMSGSTVDNVTGGTNSVETRMAVFWSEGVNARHLAITRFVELTAAAPAKLFGLYGTKGVIRPGADADLLIMDGTQEHVYKQGENLHSDCDYSNWDAWKVTGFPVTTILRGHVMVDQGEWVGPQGIGRFIPGRSPENV
;
A
#
# COMPACT_ATOMS: atom_id res chain seq x y z
N MET A 1 15.32 11.32 8.52
CA MET A 1 15.49 10.31 9.59
C MET A 1 14.76 9.00 9.28
N LEU A 2 13.43 8.96 9.06
CA LEU A 2 12.70 7.72 8.76
C LEU A 2 13.14 7.02 7.46
N TRP A 3 13.39 7.74 6.38
CA TRP A 3 13.87 7.17 5.12
C TRP A 3 15.23 6.46 5.26
N ALA A 4 16.16 7.02 6.03
CA ALA A 4 17.40 6.33 6.34
C ALA A 4 17.14 5.04 7.13
N ALA A 5 16.20 5.06 8.08
CA ALA A 5 15.82 3.87 8.83
C ALA A 5 15.14 2.80 7.96
N CYS A 6 14.43 3.18 6.90
CA CYS A 6 13.95 2.24 5.88
C CYS A 6 15.11 1.61 5.11
N ALA A 7 16.09 2.41 4.69
CA ALA A 7 17.22 1.93 3.90
C ALA A 7 18.14 1.00 4.71
N ASP A 8 18.45 1.35 5.94
CA ASP A 8 19.39 0.62 6.83
C ASP A 8 18.71 -0.44 7.73
N ARG A 9 17.50 -0.87 7.36
CA ARG A 9 16.76 -2.01 7.96
C ARG A 9 16.31 -1.84 9.41
N ARG A 10 16.31 -0.63 9.96
CA ARG A 10 15.74 -0.34 11.30
C ARG A 10 14.21 -0.29 11.27
N ILE A 11 13.60 0.00 10.13
CA ILE A 11 12.16 -0.16 9.88
C ILE A 11 11.96 -1.44 9.07
N HIS A 12 11.09 -2.33 9.50
CA HIS A 12 10.88 -3.64 8.90
C HIS A 12 9.73 -3.66 7.91
N THR A 13 8.68 -2.87 8.14
CA THR A 13 7.47 -2.85 7.32
C THR A 13 6.97 -1.43 7.11
N VAL A 14 6.24 -1.20 6.02
CA VAL A 14 5.51 0.03 5.73
C VAL A 14 4.04 -0.31 5.50
N ALA A 15 3.17 0.25 6.34
CA ALA A 15 1.72 0.06 6.28
C ALA A 15 1.01 1.42 6.11
N SER A 16 -0.27 1.41 5.80
CA SER A 16 -1.09 2.60 5.64
C SER A 16 -1.71 3.08 6.96
N ASP A 17 -2.00 2.15 7.86
CA ASP A 17 -2.85 2.40 9.03
C ASP A 17 -4.18 3.06 8.65
N ASP A 18 -4.76 2.54 7.54
CA ASP A 18 -5.95 3.12 6.93
C ASP A 18 -7.17 2.98 7.84
N PHE A 19 -7.81 4.09 8.10
CA PHE A 19 -9.09 4.16 8.80
C PHE A 19 -9.87 5.35 8.26
N THR A 20 -10.82 5.06 7.38
CA THR A 20 -11.65 6.09 6.72
C THR A 20 -12.83 6.48 7.57
N ILE A 21 -12.99 7.78 7.80
CA ILE A 21 -14.16 8.39 8.41
C ILE A 21 -14.48 9.70 7.67
N PRO A 22 -15.74 10.13 7.62
CA PRO A 22 -16.08 11.43 7.05
C PRO A 22 -15.35 12.60 7.74
N PHE A 23 -15.01 13.64 6.98
CA PHE A 23 -14.24 14.78 7.48
C PHE A 23 -14.91 15.46 8.70
N ASP A 24 -16.20 15.68 8.63
CA ASP A 24 -16.96 16.30 9.73
C ASP A 24 -16.89 15.47 11.02
N ALA A 25 -17.00 14.14 10.91
CA ALA A 25 -16.85 13.24 12.05
C ALA A 25 -15.42 13.27 12.61
N LYS A 26 -14.42 13.32 11.73
CA LYS A 26 -13.00 13.45 12.12
C LYS A 26 -12.74 14.77 12.85
N MET A 27 -13.29 15.87 12.35
CA MET A 27 -13.07 17.22 12.87
C MET A 27 -14.07 17.63 13.96
N SER A 28 -14.84 16.71 14.52
CA SER A 28 -15.81 17.00 15.60
C SER A 28 -15.14 17.45 16.91
N GLY A 29 -13.86 17.15 17.09
CA GLY A 29 -13.07 17.64 18.22
C GLY A 29 -12.59 19.08 18.02
N SER A 30 -12.39 19.80 19.12
CA SER A 30 -11.90 21.18 19.12
C SER A 30 -10.39 21.33 19.28
N THR A 31 -9.70 20.27 19.65
CA THR A 31 -8.26 20.22 19.92
C THR A 31 -7.66 18.95 19.32
N VAL A 32 -6.34 18.94 19.07
CA VAL A 32 -5.66 17.81 18.42
C VAL A 32 -5.76 16.50 19.20
N ASP A 33 -5.92 16.55 20.50
CA ASP A 33 -6.05 15.39 21.37
C ASP A 33 -7.45 14.76 21.38
N ASN A 34 -8.46 15.46 20.86
CA ASN A 34 -9.82 14.94 20.75
C ASN A 34 -10.36 14.86 19.32
N VAL A 35 -9.50 15.08 18.33
CA VAL A 35 -9.79 14.77 16.92
C VAL A 35 -9.66 13.26 16.70
N THR A 36 -10.62 12.65 16.01
CA THR A 36 -10.57 11.22 15.70
C THR A 36 -9.38 10.91 14.78
N GLY A 37 -8.54 9.94 15.18
CA GLY A 37 -7.42 9.47 14.37
C GLY A 37 -7.88 8.78 13.08
N GLY A 38 -6.92 8.46 12.21
CA GLY A 38 -7.14 7.75 10.96
C GLY A 38 -6.86 8.59 9.72
N THR A 39 -6.50 7.91 8.64
CA THR A 39 -6.25 8.48 7.31
C THR A 39 -6.68 7.49 6.24
N ASN A 40 -7.03 7.97 5.05
CA ASN A 40 -7.38 7.17 3.89
C ASN A 40 -6.13 6.97 2.98
N SER A 41 -5.24 6.08 3.35
CA SER A 41 -3.92 5.96 2.72
C SER A 41 -3.65 4.61 2.05
N VAL A 42 -4.57 3.63 2.11
CA VAL A 42 -4.32 2.28 1.59
C VAL A 42 -4.08 2.30 0.07
N GLU A 43 -4.89 3.05 -0.65
CA GLU A 43 -4.82 3.16 -2.11
C GLU A 43 -3.55 3.87 -2.58
N THR A 44 -3.15 4.93 -1.89
CA THR A 44 -2.04 5.80 -2.29
C THR A 44 -0.67 5.28 -1.86
N ARG A 45 -0.62 4.39 -0.87
CA ARG A 45 0.61 3.93 -0.21
C ARG A 45 1.69 3.47 -1.18
N MET A 46 1.36 2.62 -2.15
CA MET A 46 2.37 2.02 -3.03
C MET A 46 3.00 3.05 -3.96
N ALA A 47 2.19 3.90 -4.59
CA ALA A 47 2.69 4.92 -5.50
C ALA A 47 3.45 6.04 -4.76
N VAL A 48 2.94 6.49 -3.61
CA VAL A 48 3.64 7.50 -2.80
C VAL A 48 4.97 6.94 -2.28
N PHE A 49 4.99 5.71 -1.78
CA PHE A 49 6.23 5.13 -1.26
C PHE A 49 7.25 4.84 -2.37
N TRP A 50 6.79 4.49 -3.58
CA TRP A 50 7.67 4.38 -4.75
C TRP A 50 8.22 5.75 -5.16
N SER A 51 7.36 6.73 -5.38
CA SER A 51 7.74 8.08 -5.82
C SER A 51 8.74 8.73 -4.86
N GLU A 52 8.42 8.72 -3.58
CA GLU A 52 9.22 9.38 -2.55
C GLU A 52 10.43 8.56 -2.11
N GLY A 53 10.32 7.24 -2.09
CA GLY A 53 11.38 6.35 -1.66
C GLY A 53 12.33 5.97 -2.79
N VAL A 54 11.80 5.32 -3.83
CA VAL A 54 12.63 4.78 -4.91
C VAL A 54 13.14 5.89 -5.82
N ASN A 55 12.25 6.73 -6.34
CA ASN A 55 12.64 7.75 -7.31
C ASN A 55 13.36 8.92 -6.65
N ALA A 56 12.78 9.53 -5.62
CA ALA A 56 13.33 10.76 -5.04
C ALA A 56 14.54 10.52 -4.09
N ARG A 57 14.59 9.35 -3.42
CA ARG A 57 15.61 9.07 -2.39
C ARG A 57 16.48 7.86 -2.69
N HIS A 58 16.34 7.28 -3.89
CA HIS A 58 17.16 6.17 -4.37
C HIS A 58 17.10 4.93 -3.45
N LEU A 59 15.97 4.69 -2.77
CA LEU A 59 15.73 3.45 -2.05
C LEU A 59 15.80 2.28 -3.05
N ALA A 60 16.63 1.28 -2.77
CA ALA A 60 16.74 0.12 -3.66
C ALA A 60 15.36 -0.54 -3.86
N ILE A 61 15.02 -0.91 -5.09
CA ILE A 61 13.74 -1.56 -5.44
C ILE A 61 13.56 -2.84 -4.62
N THR A 62 14.64 -3.61 -4.40
CA THR A 62 14.61 -4.81 -3.55
C THR A 62 14.21 -4.48 -2.11
N ARG A 63 14.63 -3.31 -1.61
CA ARG A 63 14.24 -2.87 -0.27
C ARG A 63 12.79 -2.37 -0.23
N PHE A 64 12.32 -1.72 -1.27
CA PHE A 64 10.91 -1.38 -1.43
C PHE A 64 10.04 -2.65 -1.36
N VAL A 65 10.36 -3.68 -2.14
CA VAL A 65 9.63 -4.97 -2.13
C VAL A 65 9.74 -5.66 -0.78
N GLU A 66 10.90 -5.64 -0.15
CA GLU A 66 11.07 -6.21 1.20
C GLU A 66 10.13 -5.54 2.21
N LEU A 67 10.08 -4.20 2.25
CA LEU A 67 9.26 -3.43 3.19
C LEU A 67 7.76 -3.58 2.98
N THR A 68 7.33 -3.80 1.73
CA THR A 68 5.91 -3.80 1.35
C THR A 68 5.32 -5.20 1.17
N ALA A 69 6.15 -6.23 0.99
CA ALA A 69 5.69 -7.59 0.69
C ALA A 69 6.38 -8.66 1.53
N ALA A 70 7.71 -8.84 1.41
CA ALA A 70 8.39 -9.98 2.02
C ALA A 70 8.43 -9.90 3.56
N ALA A 71 8.78 -8.74 4.11
CA ALA A 71 8.86 -8.57 5.57
C ALA A 71 7.47 -8.62 6.24
N PRO A 72 6.40 -7.98 5.74
CA PRO A 72 5.06 -8.21 6.24
C PRO A 72 4.63 -9.69 6.21
N ALA A 73 4.93 -10.40 5.11
CA ALA A 73 4.59 -11.82 5.01
C ALA A 73 5.32 -12.66 6.06
N LYS A 74 6.58 -12.38 6.35
CA LYS A 74 7.33 -13.02 7.43
C LYS A 74 6.74 -12.69 8.80
N LEU A 75 6.45 -11.41 9.05
CA LEU A 75 5.89 -10.96 10.32
C LEU A 75 4.58 -11.66 10.67
N PHE A 76 3.73 -11.90 9.68
CA PHE A 76 2.44 -12.59 9.87
C PHE A 76 2.51 -14.11 9.66
N GLY A 77 3.71 -14.69 9.46
CA GLY A 77 3.88 -16.13 9.27
C GLY A 77 3.31 -16.66 7.97
N LEU A 78 3.24 -15.82 6.93
CA LEU A 78 2.68 -16.14 5.61
C LEU A 78 3.77 -16.29 4.53
N TYR A 79 5.04 -16.04 4.88
CA TYR A 79 6.13 -16.06 3.90
C TYR A 79 6.25 -17.42 3.22
N GLY A 80 6.41 -17.39 1.92
CA GLY A 80 6.47 -18.58 1.10
C GLY A 80 5.15 -18.93 0.44
N THR A 81 4.00 -18.60 1.06
CA THR A 81 2.70 -18.54 0.39
C THR A 81 2.45 -17.14 -0.16
N LYS A 82 2.84 -16.12 0.61
CA LYS A 82 2.77 -14.70 0.25
C LYS A 82 4.17 -14.07 0.32
N GLY A 83 4.34 -12.89 -0.26
CA GLY A 83 5.55 -12.08 -0.16
C GLY A 83 6.75 -12.58 -0.96
N VAL A 84 6.57 -13.54 -1.86
CA VAL A 84 7.62 -14.10 -2.71
C VAL A 84 7.04 -14.59 -4.03
N ILE A 85 7.80 -14.42 -5.11
CA ILE A 85 7.47 -14.98 -6.43
C ILE A 85 8.25 -16.28 -6.58
N ARG A 86 7.55 -17.42 -6.45
CA ARG A 86 8.13 -18.76 -6.62
C ARG A 86 7.04 -19.77 -6.97
N PRO A 87 7.39 -20.92 -7.58
CA PRO A 87 6.44 -22.04 -7.76
C PRO A 87 5.83 -22.46 -6.42
N GLY A 88 4.51 -22.60 -6.37
CA GLY A 88 3.75 -22.98 -5.17
C GLY A 88 3.34 -21.82 -4.26
N ALA A 89 3.80 -20.58 -4.51
CA ALA A 89 3.26 -19.38 -3.87
C ALA A 89 1.98 -18.89 -4.58
N ASP A 90 1.16 -18.14 -3.86
CA ASP A 90 0.02 -17.47 -4.48
C ASP A 90 0.50 -16.40 -5.47
N ALA A 91 -0.13 -16.34 -6.62
CA ALA A 91 0.13 -15.31 -7.63
C ALA A 91 -0.60 -14.00 -7.26
N ASP A 92 -0.23 -13.41 -6.13
CA ASP A 92 -0.64 -12.08 -5.69
C ASP A 92 0.45 -11.11 -6.12
N LEU A 93 0.20 -10.39 -7.21
CA LEU A 93 1.20 -9.59 -7.88
C LEU A 93 0.71 -8.16 -8.09
N LEU A 94 1.64 -7.23 -8.00
CA LEU A 94 1.45 -5.84 -8.37
C LEU A 94 2.43 -5.50 -9.50
N ILE A 95 1.90 -5.05 -10.63
CA ILE A 95 2.71 -4.54 -11.74
C ILE A 95 2.76 -3.02 -11.59
N MET A 96 3.98 -2.50 -11.49
CA MET A 96 4.25 -1.07 -11.37
C MET A 96 4.87 -0.54 -12.68
N ASP A 97 4.34 0.57 -13.20
CA ASP A 97 5.10 1.41 -14.14
C ASP A 97 5.88 2.46 -13.34
N GLY A 98 7.19 2.29 -13.25
CA GLY A 98 8.07 3.16 -12.45
C GLY A 98 8.19 4.59 -12.98
N THR A 99 7.69 4.87 -14.18
CA THR A 99 7.79 6.16 -14.88
C THR A 99 6.46 6.89 -15.03
N GLN A 100 5.34 6.20 -14.85
CA GLN A 100 4.02 6.79 -15.00
C GLN A 100 3.81 7.91 -13.98
N GLU A 101 3.45 9.09 -14.47
CA GLU A 101 3.04 10.22 -13.62
C GLU A 101 1.54 10.13 -13.31
N HIS A 102 1.20 10.41 -12.07
CA HIS A 102 -0.19 10.47 -11.63
C HIS A 102 -0.36 11.61 -10.62
N VAL A 103 -1.50 12.31 -10.67
CA VAL A 103 -1.89 13.32 -9.70
C VAL A 103 -3.16 12.85 -9.03
N TYR A 104 -3.11 12.65 -7.73
CA TYR A 104 -4.31 12.28 -6.96
C TYR A 104 -5.29 13.45 -6.88
N LYS A 105 -6.56 13.14 -7.06
CA LYS A 105 -7.64 14.11 -6.97
C LYS A 105 -8.83 13.51 -6.24
N GLN A 106 -9.14 14.08 -5.10
CA GLN A 106 -10.32 13.68 -4.31
C GLN A 106 -11.60 13.86 -5.14
N GLY A 107 -12.44 12.81 -5.14
CA GLY A 107 -13.69 12.78 -5.87
C GLY A 107 -13.58 12.57 -7.39
N GLU A 108 -12.35 12.44 -7.95
CA GLU A 108 -12.13 12.15 -9.37
C GLU A 108 -11.48 10.78 -9.61
N ASN A 109 -10.33 10.50 -8.98
CA ASN A 109 -9.52 9.33 -9.26
C ASN A 109 -9.00 8.62 -7.99
N LEU A 110 -9.55 8.94 -6.83
CA LEU A 110 -9.43 8.17 -5.60
C LEU A 110 -10.73 7.39 -5.38
N HIS A 111 -10.62 6.09 -5.10
CA HIS A 111 -11.75 5.16 -4.98
C HIS A 111 -12.24 5.01 -3.54
N SER A 112 -11.55 5.61 -2.58
CA SER A 112 -12.01 5.67 -1.20
C SER A 112 -13.35 6.39 -1.12
N ASP A 113 -14.27 5.88 -0.30
CA ASP A 113 -15.55 6.52 0.02
C ASP A 113 -15.42 7.71 1.00
N CYS A 114 -14.20 8.06 1.36
CA CYS A 114 -13.86 9.21 2.18
C CYS A 114 -14.02 10.51 1.39
N ASP A 115 -14.55 11.55 2.02
CA ASP A 115 -14.80 12.86 1.40
C ASP A 115 -13.60 13.81 1.42
N TYR A 116 -12.44 13.35 1.89
CA TYR A 116 -11.17 14.06 1.89
C TYR A 116 -10.00 13.12 1.63
N SER A 117 -8.86 13.67 1.23
CA SER A 117 -7.61 12.93 1.16
C SER A 117 -6.42 13.81 1.57
N ASN A 118 -5.52 13.24 2.35
CA ASN A 118 -4.22 13.86 2.67
C ASN A 118 -3.32 13.98 1.42
N TRP A 119 -3.68 13.27 0.35
CA TRP A 119 -2.92 13.17 -0.88
C TRP A 119 -3.57 13.93 -2.04
N ASP A 120 -4.63 14.70 -1.78
CA ASP A 120 -5.26 15.53 -2.80
C ASP A 120 -4.24 16.50 -3.44
N ALA A 121 -4.29 16.60 -4.76
CA ALA A 121 -3.32 17.33 -5.59
C ALA A 121 -1.86 16.84 -5.49
N TRP A 122 -1.59 15.71 -4.81
CA TRP A 122 -0.24 15.16 -4.71
C TRP A 122 0.18 14.49 -6.02
N LYS A 123 1.35 14.88 -6.55
CA LYS A 123 1.92 14.29 -7.75
C LYS A 123 2.88 13.16 -7.36
N VAL A 124 2.73 12.00 -8.01
CA VAL A 124 3.64 10.85 -7.88
C VAL A 124 4.23 10.47 -9.23
N THR A 125 5.41 9.86 -9.22
CA THR A 125 6.03 9.21 -10.37
C THR A 125 6.29 7.76 -10.01
N GLY A 126 5.71 6.84 -10.78
CA GLY A 126 5.60 5.41 -10.48
C GLY A 126 4.22 5.07 -9.93
N PHE A 127 3.48 4.26 -10.70
CA PHE A 127 2.08 3.96 -10.40
C PHE A 127 1.77 2.47 -10.59
N PRO A 128 0.93 1.87 -9.72
CA PRO A 128 0.42 0.51 -9.92
C PRO A 128 -0.50 0.46 -11.14
N VAL A 129 -0.17 -0.34 -12.14
CA VAL A 129 -0.98 -0.46 -13.37
C VAL A 129 -1.84 -1.69 -13.40
N THR A 130 -1.39 -2.80 -12.79
CA THR A 130 -2.19 -4.04 -12.74
C THR A 130 -2.05 -4.68 -11.36
N THR A 131 -3.17 -5.07 -10.77
CA THR A 131 -3.23 -5.84 -9.52
C THR A 131 -3.78 -7.23 -9.79
N ILE A 132 -3.06 -8.26 -9.36
CA ILE A 132 -3.41 -9.66 -9.53
C ILE A 132 -3.58 -10.33 -8.18
N LEU A 133 -4.68 -11.04 -7.98
CA LEU A 133 -4.99 -11.82 -6.78
C LEU A 133 -5.14 -13.30 -7.14
N ARG A 134 -4.23 -14.14 -6.67
CA ARG A 134 -4.18 -15.59 -6.97
C ARG A 134 -4.36 -15.91 -8.45
N GLY A 135 -3.69 -15.14 -9.32
CA GLY A 135 -3.72 -15.30 -10.77
C GLY A 135 -4.91 -14.63 -11.48
N HIS A 136 -5.86 -14.04 -10.75
CA HIS A 136 -6.93 -13.25 -11.35
C HIS A 136 -6.52 -11.79 -11.44
N VAL A 137 -6.60 -11.19 -12.61
CA VAL A 137 -6.43 -9.73 -12.76
C VAL A 137 -7.64 -9.07 -12.11
N MET A 138 -7.40 -8.26 -11.08
CA MET A 138 -8.44 -7.57 -10.31
C MET A 138 -8.62 -6.14 -10.78
N VAL A 139 -7.51 -5.45 -11.01
CA VAL A 139 -7.47 -4.09 -11.53
C VAL A 139 -6.51 -4.06 -12.69
N ASP A 140 -6.89 -3.40 -13.76
CA ASP A 140 -6.04 -3.14 -14.92
C ASP A 140 -6.21 -1.70 -15.39
N GLN A 141 -5.11 -0.96 -15.52
CA GLN A 141 -5.08 0.46 -15.91
C GLN A 141 -6.04 1.35 -15.08
N GLY A 142 -6.20 1.06 -13.78
CA GLY A 142 -7.09 1.79 -12.88
C GLY A 142 -8.54 1.29 -12.86
N GLU A 143 -8.92 0.38 -13.74
CA GLU A 143 -10.29 -0.15 -13.83
C GLU A 143 -10.41 -1.49 -13.10
N TRP A 144 -11.50 -1.66 -12.34
CA TRP A 144 -11.84 -2.94 -11.74
C TRP A 144 -12.38 -3.90 -12.79
N VAL A 145 -11.64 -4.98 -13.06
CA VAL A 145 -12.00 -6.01 -14.07
C VAL A 145 -12.15 -7.40 -13.47
N GLY A 146 -11.80 -7.58 -12.23
CA GLY A 146 -11.77 -8.88 -11.56
C GLY A 146 -13.10 -9.34 -10.98
N PRO A 147 -13.20 -10.63 -10.63
CA PRO A 147 -14.39 -11.18 -9.98
C PRO A 147 -14.52 -10.63 -8.54
N GLN A 148 -15.77 -10.41 -8.11
CA GLN A 148 -16.07 -10.02 -6.73
C GLN A 148 -16.13 -11.24 -5.80
N GLY A 149 -15.94 -11.02 -4.50
CA GLY A 149 -16.19 -12.03 -3.46
C GLY A 149 -15.19 -13.18 -3.39
N ILE A 150 -14.03 -13.09 -4.07
CA ILE A 150 -13.02 -14.15 -4.07
C ILE A 150 -12.03 -14.08 -2.89
N GLY A 151 -12.19 -13.13 -1.97
CA GLY A 151 -11.38 -13.03 -0.76
C GLY A 151 -11.43 -14.31 0.08
N ARG A 152 -10.30 -14.67 0.72
CA ARG A 152 -10.22 -15.82 1.64
C ARG A 152 -9.51 -15.40 2.91
N PHE A 153 -10.02 -15.86 4.05
CA PHE A 153 -9.26 -15.77 5.29
C PHE A 153 -8.05 -16.70 5.23
N ILE A 154 -6.89 -16.18 5.59
CA ILE A 154 -5.65 -16.95 5.70
C ILE A 154 -5.20 -16.86 7.16
N PRO A 155 -5.18 -17.96 7.90
CA PRO A 155 -4.72 -17.93 9.29
C PRO A 155 -3.23 -17.59 9.35
N GLY A 156 -2.88 -16.63 10.17
CA GLY A 156 -1.48 -16.32 10.48
C GLY A 156 -0.83 -17.48 11.25
N ARG A 157 0.49 -17.59 11.13
CA ARG A 157 1.33 -18.50 11.94
C ARG A 157 2.25 -17.68 12.81
N SER A 158 2.81 -18.27 13.84
CA SER A 158 3.89 -17.61 14.59
C SER A 158 4.98 -17.16 13.63
N PRO A 159 5.47 -15.91 13.76
CA PRO A 159 6.53 -15.41 12.90
C PRO A 159 7.74 -16.38 12.99
N GLU A 160 8.21 -16.86 11.85
CA GLU A 160 9.54 -17.46 11.78
C GLU A 160 10.54 -16.30 11.96
N ASN A 161 11.60 -16.51 12.71
CA ASN A 161 12.58 -15.48 13.06
C ASN A 161 12.92 -14.58 11.85
N VAL A 162 12.61 -13.31 11.98
CA VAL A 162 12.79 -12.26 10.96
C VAL A 162 14.26 -11.82 10.95
#